data_5e5f92e407bdef4546044ab3dfe7b43a
#
_entry.id   5e5f92e407bdef4546044ab3dfe7b43a
#
_cell.length_a   1.000
_cell.length_b   1.000
_cell.length_c   1.000
_cell.angle_alpha   90.00
_cell.angle_beta   90.00
_cell.angle_gamma   90.00
#
_symmetry.space_group_name_H-M   'P 1'
#
loop_
_entity.id
_entity.type
_entity.pdbx_description
1 polymer ?
#
loop_
_entity_poly.entity_id
_entity_poly.type
_entity_poly.pdbx_seq_one_letter_code
_entity_poly.pdbx_strand_id
1 'polypeptide(L)'
;MIERRFATGKDAQELLHFYRSAVRTRSYFDEEGDIARLIPEEMQRLGFDEAYIDRVGNVVGRVGSGKKVIHDYHMDTVRVNDPEDWAVPPFSADIINACKFYVNLIKTQ
;
A
#
# COMPACT_ATOMS: atom_id res chain seq x y z
N MET A 1 -17.26 2.74 -23.72
CA MET A 1 -16.28 1.81 -23.15
C MET A 1 -15.25 2.62 -22.37
N ILE A 2 -15.20 2.45 -21.05
CA ILE A 2 -14.17 3.10 -20.25
C ILE A 2 -12.86 2.39 -20.55
N GLU A 3 -11.99 3.03 -21.31
CA GLU A 3 -10.60 2.58 -21.41
C GLU A 3 -10.01 2.59 -20.00
N ARG A 4 -9.69 1.43 -19.49
CA ARG A 4 -8.98 1.30 -18.22
C ARG A 4 -7.55 1.81 -18.42
N ARG A 5 -7.35 3.11 -18.30
CA ARG A 5 -6.01 3.70 -18.22
C ARG A 5 -5.45 3.49 -16.82
N PHE A 6 -5.15 2.26 -16.49
CA PHE A 6 -4.28 2.00 -15.37
C PHE A 6 -2.85 2.38 -15.76
N ALA A 7 -2.07 2.77 -14.76
CA ALA A 7 -0.65 2.97 -14.94
C ALA A 7 -0.05 1.80 -15.74
N THR A 8 0.72 2.11 -16.77
CA THR A 8 1.34 1.13 -17.65
C THR A 8 2.85 1.33 -17.70
N GLY A 9 3.59 0.30 -18.11
CA GLY A 9 5.03 0.39 -18.26
C GLY A 9 5.74 0.70 -16.93
N LYS A 10 6.60 1.72 -16.95
CA LYS A 10 7.43 2.09 -15.81
C LYS A 10 6.61 2.49 -14.58
N ASP A 11 5.55 3.28 -14.77
CA ASP A 11 4.71 3.76 -13.67
C ASP A 11 4.01 2.60 -12.95
N ALA A 12 3.52 1.61 -13.70
CA ALA A 12 2.92 0.41 -13.12
C ALA A 12 3.93 -0.40 -12.31
N GLN A 13 5.17 -0.50 -12.80
CA GLN A 13 6.24 -1.21 -12.09
C GLN A 13 6.64 -0.49 -10.81
N GLU A 14 6.75 0.83 -10.84
CA GLU A 14 7.08 1.64 -9.66
C GLU A 14 5.96 1.57 -8.61
N LEU A 15 4.70 1.66 -9.03
CA LEU A 15 3.55 1.51 -8.14
C LEU A 15 3.54 0.11 -7.49
N LEU A 16 3.75 -0.93 -8.27
CA LEU A 16 3.80 -2.30 -7.75
C LEU A 16 4.97 -2.50 -6.79
N HIS A 17 6.14 -1.93 -7.10
CA HIS A 17 7.30 -1.99 -6.21
C HIS A 17 7.00 -1.33 -4.86
N PHE A 18 6.45 -0.12 -4.86
CA PHE A 18 6.06 0.58 -3.64
C PHE A 18 4.98 -0.18 -2.87
N TYR A 19 3.95 -0.65 -3.53
CA TYR A 19 2.88 -1.45 -2.92
C TYR A 19 3.43 -2.69 -2.21
N ARG A 20 4.35 -3.42 -2.86
CA ARG A 20 4.99 -4.59 -2.24
C ARG A 20 5.85 -4.22 -1.04
N SER A 21 6.54 -3.09 -1.10
CA SER A 21 7.30 -2.55 0.04
C SER A 21 6.39 -2.21 1.22
N ALA A 22 5.25 -1.60 0.94
CA ALA A 22 4.24 -1.29 1.96
C ALA A 22 3.65 -2.57 2.59
N VAL A 23 3.32 -3.58 1.80
CA VAL A 23 2.81 -4.87 2.32
C VAL A 23 3.84 -5.57 3.19
N ARG A 24 5.13 -5.53 2.83
CA ARG A 24 6.23 -6.10 3.62
C ARG A 24 6.49 -5.36 4.93
N THR A 25 6.02 -4.14 5.04
CA THR A 25 6.17 -3.31 6.22
C THR A 25 4.97 -3.49 7.12
N ARG A 26 5.09 -4.34 8.14
CA ARG A 26 3.99 -4.58 9.08
C ARG A 26 3.58 -3.29 9.77
N SER A 27 2.27 -3.01 9.78
CA SER A 27 1.69 -1.78 10.33
C SER A 27 0.43 -2.07 11.13
N TYR A 28 0.53 -2.91 12.16
CA TYR A 28 -0.57 -3.12 13.08
C TYR A 28 -0.85 -1.84 13.88
N PHE A 29 -2.06 -1.73 14.41
CA PHE A 29 -2.43 -0.62 15.28
C PHE A 29 -1.38 -0.41 16.39
N ASP A 30 -0.98 0.83 16.60
CA ASP A 30 0.13 1.28 17.47
C ASP A 30 1.54 0.82 17.01
N GLU A 31 1.68 0.25 15.83
CA GLU A 31 2.96 -0.18 15.28
C GLU A 31 3.22 0.45 13.89
N GLU A 32 2.61 1.61 13.59
CA GLU A 32 2.64 2.22 12.26
C GLU A 32 3.93 3.02 11.97
N GLY A 33 4.89 3.05 12.89
CA GLY A 33 6.10 3.87 12.74
C GLY A 33 6.92 3.58 11.50
N ASP A 34 7.05 2.31 11.09
CA ASP A 34 7.83 1.94 9.92
C ASP A 34 7.13 2.33 8.61
N ILE A 35 5.83 2.09 8.49
CA ILE A 35 5.06 2.53 7.32
C ILE A 35 4.97 4.05 7.24
N ALA A 36 4.87 4.73 8.39
CA ALA A 36 4.88 6.19 8.46
C ALA A 36 6.20 6.81 8.00
N ARG A 37 7.32 6.09 8.07
CA ARG A 37 8.59 6.53 7.49
C ARG A 37 8.68 6.23 5.99
N LEU A 38 8.20 5.06 5.57
CA LEU A 38 8.25 4.63 4.17
C LEU A 38 7.47 5.56 3.22
N ILE A 39 6.28 6.01 3.65
CA ILE A 39 5.38 6.78 2.79
C ILE A 39 5.95 8.16 2.41
N PRO A 40 6.42 9.02 3.34
CA PRO A 40 6.97 10.32 2.97
C PRO A 40 8.27 10.22 2.16
N GLU A 41 9.07 9.19 2.35
CA GLU A 41 10.24 8.94 1.49
C GLU A 41 9.82 8.73 0.03
N GLU A 42 8.80 7.95 -0.22
CA GLU A 42 8.25 7.74 -1.57
C GLU A 42 7.60 9.02 -2.11
N MET A 43 6.87 9.77 -1.29
CA MET A 43 6.31 11.07 -1.69
C MET A 43 7.40 12.05 -2.13
N GLN A 44 8.52 12.11 -1.39
CA GLN A 44 9.67 12.95 -1.75
C GLN A 44 10.31 12.47 -3.07
N ARG A 45 10.48 11.17 -3.24
CA ARG A 45 10.99 10.58 -4.49
C ARG A 45 10.11 10.93 -5.68
N LEU A 46 8.79 10.96 -5.49
CA LEU A 46 7.81 11.33 -6.52
C LEU A 46 7.71 12.84 -6.77
N GLY A 47 8.41 13.67 -5.99
CA GLY A 47 8.44 15.12 -6.17
C GLY A 47 7.26 15.86 -5.54
N PHE A 48 6.70 15.34 -4.46
CA PHE A 48 5.72 16.11 -3.67
C PHE A 48 6.34 17.42 -3.17
N ASP A 49 5.55 18.48 -3.13
CA ASP A 49 6.01 19.79 -2.63
C ASP A 49 6.29 19.76 -1.13
N GLU A 50 5.52 18.97 -0.39
CA GLU A 50 5.73 18.69 1.03
C GLU A 50 5.45 17.21 1.30
N ALA A 51 6.28 16.60 2.14
CA ALA A 51 6.06 15.25 2.65
C ALA A 51 6.74 15.12 4.00
N TYR A 52 5.98 14.90 5.05
CA TYR A 52 6.49 14.84 6.41
C TYR A 52 5.58 14.02 7.33
N ILE A 53 6.11 13.68 8.50
CA ILE A 53 5.36 13.10 9.61
C ILE A 53 5.09 14.22 10.61
N ASP A 54 3.82 14.43 10.96
CA ASP A 54 3.47 15.42 11.97
C ASP A 54 3.78 14.91 13.39
N ARG A 55 3.60 15.78 14.39
CA ARG A 55 3.93 15.48 15.79
C ARG A 55 3.08 14.40 16.45
N VAL A 56 1.98 14.00 15.83
CA VAL A 56 1.11 12.91 16.33
C VAL A 56 1.23 11.63 15.49
N GLY A 57 2.12 11.62 14.49
CA GLY A 57 2.45 10.45 13.69
C GLY A 57 1.71 10.35 12.35
N ASN A 58 0.90 11.33 11.96
CA ASN A 58 0.27 11.32 10.65
C ASN A 58 1.29 11.65 9.56
N VAL A 59 1.19 10.96 8.44
CA VAL A 59 1.92 11.32 7.23
C VAL A 59 1.12 12.36 6.45
N VAL A 60 1.76 13.46 6.12
CA VAL A 60 1.16 14.54 5.34
C VAL A 60 1.95 14.73 4.06
N GLY A 61 1.26 14.69 2.92
CA GLY A 61 1.82 15.02 1.61
C GLY A 61 1.00 16.09 0.92
N ARG A 62 1.67 16.99 0.21
CA ARG A 62 1.02 18.05 -0.57
C ARG A 62 1.62 18.11 -1.97
N VAL A 63 0.75 18.26 -2.97
CA VAL A 63 1.14 18.48 -4.37
C VAL A 63 0.34 19.63 -4.94
N GLY A 64 1.02 20.51 -5.63
CA GLY A 64 0.41 21.62 -6.37
C GLY A 64 -0.04 22.79 -5.50
N SER A 65 -0.82 23.67 -6.11
CA SER A 65 -1.30 24.92 -5.53
C SER A 65 -2.76 25.18 -5.94
N GLY A 66 -3.38 26.18 -5.35
CA GLY A 66 -4.75 26.58 -5.66
C GLY A 66 -5.78 25.96 -4.70
N LYS A 67 -6.95 25.60 -5.21
CA LYS A 67 -8.02 25.02 -4.41
C LYS A 67 -7.59 23.67 -3.83
N LYS A 68 -7.75 23.51 -2.51
CA LYS A 68 -7.33 22.29 -1.80
C LYS A 68 -8.38 21.19 -1.90
N VAL A 69 -7.93 19.99 -2.21
CA VAL A 69 -8.69 18.74 -2.06
C VAL A 69 -7.91 17.87 -1.10
N ILE A 70 -8.57 17.31 -0.10
CA ILE A 70 -7.95 16.45 0.90
C ILE A 70 -8.38 15.01 0.63
N HIS A 71 -7.39 14.12 0.55
CA HIS A 71 -7.58 12.69 0.58
C HIS A 71 -7.06 12.15 1.90
N ASP A 72 -7.89 11.39 2.62
CA ASP A 72 -7.57 10.85 3.93
C ASP A 72 -7.62 9.32 3.90
N TYR A 73 -6.59 8.69 4.44
CA TYR A 73 -6.44 7.22 4.47
C TYR A 73 -5.77 6.79 5.77
N HIS A 74 -6.11 5.61 6.26
CA HIS A 74 -5.42 5.01 7.39
C HIS A 74 -4.20 4.19 6.95
N MET A 75 -3.20 4.07 7.82
CA MET A 75 -1.97 3.32 7.56
C MET A 75 -1.93 1.97 8.27
N ASP A 76 -2.74 1.80 9.31
CA ASP A 76 -2.80 0.55 10.05
C ASP A 76 -3.53 -0.55 9.27
N THR A 77 -3.12 -1.77 9.55
CA THR A 77 -3.76 -2.98 9.04
C THR A 77 -4.24 -3.86 10.20
N VAL A 78 -5.20 -4.71 9.92
CA VAL A 78 -5.64 -5.73 10.89
C VAL A 78 -4.55 -6.78 11.10
N ARG A 79 -4.57 -7.40 12.28
CA ARG A 79 -3.65 -8.49 12.58
C ARG A 79 -3.93 -9.68 11.66
N VAL A 80 -2.85 -10.35 11.30
CA VAL A 80 -2.94 -11.63 10.60
C VAL A 80 -3.41 -12.68 11.61
N ASN A 81 -4.50 -13.37 11.26
CA ASN A 81 -4.94 -14.56 11.97
C ASN A 81 -4.38 -15.80 11.25
N ASP A 82 -4.04 -16.82 12.03
CA ASP A 82 -3.66 -18.15 11.54
C ASP A 82 -2.74 -18.09 10.30
N PRO A 83 -1.48 -17.62 10.44
CA PRO A 83 -0.57 -17.43 9.30
C PRO A 83 -0.36 -18.71 8.47
N GLU A 84 -0.52 -19.88 9.08
CA GLU A 84 -0.40 -21.17 8.45
C GLU A 84 -1.52 -21.48 7.44
N ASP A 85 -2.67 -20.80 7.56
CA ASP A 85 -3.79 -20.96 6.63
C ASP A 85 -3.62 -20.14 5.34
N TRP A 86 -2.60 -19.28 5.28
CA TRP A 86 -2.33 -18.46 4.10
C TRP A 86 -1.58 -19.25 3.03
N ALA A 87 -1.97 -19.08 1.77
CA ALA A 87 -1.32 -19.72 0.62
C ALA A 87 0.15 -19.30 0.44
N VAL A 88 0.49 -18.08 0.90
CA VAL A 88 1.85 -17.52 0.93
C VAL A 88 2.03 -16.80 2.26
N PRO A 89 3.28 -16.57 2.71
CA PRO A 89 3.49 -15.80 3.94
C PRO A 89 2.81 -14.42 3.87
N PRO A 90 2.03 -14.01 4.88
CA PRO A 90 1.18 -12.82 4.83
C PRO A 90 1.88 -11.52 4.46
N PHE A 91 3.16 -11.37 4.83
CA PHE A 91 3.98 -10.18 4.54
C PHE A 91 4.99 -10.39 3.42
N SER A 92 4.89 -11.47 2.64
CA SER A 92 5.81 -11.72 1.52
C SER A 92 5.59 -10.77 0.35
N ALA A 93 4.38 -10.24 0.23
CA ALA A 93 3.94 -9.47 -0.94
C ALA A 93 4.10 -10.23 -2.26
N ASP A 94 3.94 -11.55 -2.22
CA ASP A 94 3.97 -12.38 -3.41
C ASP A 94 2.76 -12.10 -4.30
N ILE A 95 3.00 -12.09 -5.61
CA ILE A 95 1.93 -11.94 -6.59
C ILE A 95 1.39 -13.31 -6.92
N ILE A 96 0.12 -13.54 -6.60
CA ILE A 96 -0.58 -14.78 -6.90
C ILE A 96 -1.65 -14.56 -7.96
N ASN A 97 -2.00 -15.60 -8.69
CA ASN A 97 -3.12 -15.53 -9.61
C ASN A 97 -4.43 -15.63 -8.81
N ALA A 98 -5.06 -14.49 -8.56
CA ALA A 98 -6.28 -14.40 -7.76
C ALA A 98 -7.40 -15.32 -8.26
N CYS A 99 -7.58 -15.44 -9.60
CA CYS A 99 -8.60 -16.31 -10.16
C CYS A 99 -8.37 -17.78 -9.83
N LYS A 100 -7.12 -18.25 -9.89
CA LYS A 100 -6.78 -19.63 -9.49
C LYS A 100 -6.97 -19.84 -7.98
N PHE A 101 -6.65 -18.84 -7.19
CA PHE A 101 -6.79 -18.90 -5.73
C PHE A 101 -8.26 -19.04 -5.32
N TYR A 102 -9.15 -18.21 -5.84
CA TYR A 102 -10.58 -18.27 -5.54
C TYR A 102 -11.24 -19.58 -6.03
N VAL A 103 -10.87 -20.05 -7.22
CA VAL A 103 -11.39 -21.32 -7.76
C VAL A 103 -10.96 -22.50 -6.88
N ASN A 104 -9.74 -22.51 -6.36
CA ASN A 104 -9.27 -23.56 -5.47
C ASN A 104 -9.98 -23.51 -4.11
N LEU A 105 -10.23 -22.31 -3.57
CA LEU A 105 -10.95 -22.12 -2.32
C LEU A 105 -12.40 -22.64 -2.41
N ILE A 106 -13.06 -22.40 -3.55
CA ILE A 106 -14.42 -22.90 -3.81
C ILE A 106 -14.44 -24.43 -3.96
N LYS A 107 -13.40 -25.00 -4.55
CA LYS A 107 -13.30 -26.47 -4.74
C LYS A 107 -12.98 -27.25 -3.46
N THR A 108 -12.44 -26.62 -2.44
CA THR A 108 -12.08 -27.26 -1.16
C THR A 108 -13.19 -27.17 -0.11
N GLN A 109 -14.29 -26.50 -0.41
CA GLN A 109 -15.50 -26.50 0.40
C GLN A 109 -16.52 -27.51 -0.10
#